data_71d16ed5f51d10e2349ab8a74d8bd54a
#
_entry.id   71d16ed5f51d10e2349ab8a74d8bd54a
#
_cell.length_a   1.000
_cell.length_b   1.000
_cell.length_c   1.000
_cell.angle_alpha   90.00
_cell.angle_beta   90.00
_cell.angle_gamma   90.00
#
_symmetry.space_group_name_H-M   'P 1'
#
loop_
_entity.id
_entity.type
_entity.pdbx_description
1 polymer ?
#
loop_
_entity_poly.entity_id
_entity_poly.type
_entity_poly.pdbx_seq_one_letter_code
_entity_poly.pdbx_strand_id
1 'polypeptide(L)'
;MAALLDHPLWRPASLPQIEALISSADIVGYGGAAGGGKTDLLLGAAITRHRRAIIYRREATQLEGLEDRATDIIDDAGRYARQRRTWTLFGRTVVAGGKRVRTPTRTIRFGATSKPRDWTKYQGRPYDLIGFDEAANFLEIQVRMLMTWNRSTVSGQRCRVILAFNPPTDAEGMWIITFFAPWLDRNHPNPAKPGEIRWFVNIDGKDVEVPGPEPIEHNGLVLRPKSRTFIPARVEDNVYLAGSDYEATLDMLPEPLRSAFRRGDFSAMQQDHAFQVIPTEWVKLAQERWKRLEAQGYKPGPMDTLGVDVARGGNDKTVLSARHGRWFAPLDVYPGSATPNGPMVAGLAVARSRDGAVILPDVIGVGASVYDHLVGCGAPVEAFDSRAKSYARDRSGRLGFFNERSAAWWGMREALDPDKGDDLALPPDSELLADLTAPRWRLRHGGIQVESKDGDSGDEDGGEWSVKKRIGRSPDKGDAVVIANRSVPERGRSPAAFASGRTYDPMESIREG
;
A
#
# COMPACT_ATOMS: atom_id res chain seq x y z
N MET A 1 28.65 -18.93 21.67
CA MET A 1 27.37 -19.48 21.16
C MET A 1 26.54 -20.12 22.28
N ALA A 2 27.06 -21.06 23.06
CA ALA A 2 26.30 -21.69 24.15
C ALA A 2 25.69 -20.72 25.18
N ALA A 3 26.41 -19.69 25.63
CA ALA A 3 25.89 -18.69 26.58
C ALA A 3 24.76 -17.78 26.00
N LEU A 4 24.54 -17.78 24.70
CA LEU A 4 23.46 -17.09 24.01
C LEU A 4 22.14 -17.87 24.04
N LEU A 5 22.25 -19.19 23.97
CA LEU A 5 21.12 -20.09 23.87
C LEU A 5 20.56 -20.47 25.26
N ASP A 6 21.22 -20.02 26.35
CA ASP A 6 20.93 -20.43 27.73
C ASP A 6 20.59 -19.26 28.66
N HIS A 7 20.07 -18.16 28.14
CA HIS A 7 19.63 -17.06 28.99
C HIS A 7 18.34 -17.45 29.74
N PRO A 8 18.27 -17.24 31.08
CA PRO A 8 17.17 -17.76 31.90
C PRO A 8 15.81 -17.15 31.60
N LEU A 9 15.79 -15.93 31.05
CA LEU A 9 14.54 -15.22 30.78
C LEU A 9 14.04 -15.39 29.36
N TRP A 10 14.94 -15.58 28.38
CA TRP A 10 14.53 -15.66 26.99
C TRP A 10 15.52 -16.47 26.16
N ARG A 11 15.00 -17.29 25.26
CA ARG A 11 15.77 -18.10 24.30
C ARG A 11 15.20 -17.93 22.90
N PRO A 12 16.04 -17.89 21.86
CA PRO A 12 15.54 -17.86 20.48
C PRO A 12 14.79 -19.13 20.16
N ALA A 13 13.61 -19.00 19.56
CA ALA A 13 12.73 -20.11 19.19
C ALA A 13 12.99 -20.65 17.77
N SER A 14 13.83 -19.95 16.97
CA SER A 14 14.05 -20.31 15.57
C SER A 14 15.48 -20.01 15.12
N LEU A 15 15.91 -20.68 14.04
CA LEU A 15 17.20 -20.40 13.41
C LEU A 15 17.31 -18.95 12.91
N PRO A 16 16.31 -18.35 12.23
CA PRO A 16 16.37 -16.94 11.85
C PRO A 16 16.58 -15.99 13.04
N GLN A 17 15.97 -16.26 14.20
CA GLN A 17 16.21 -15.46 15.40
C GLN A 17 17.67 -15.58 15.89
N ILE A 18 18.26 -16.78 15.85
CA ILE A 18 19.67 -16.98 16.18
C ILE A 18 20.56 -16.19 15.22
N GLU A 19 20.33 -16.30 13.92
CA GLU A 19 21.07 -15.56 12.89
C GLU A 19 20.99 -14.06 13.11
N ALA A 20 19.81 -13.52 13.39
CA ALA A 20 19.61 -12.10 13.67
C ALA A 20 20.39 -11.65 14.92
N LEU A 21 20.41 -12.45 15.98
CA LEU A 21 21.15 -12.13 17.21
C LEU A 21 22.67 -12.14 17.02
N ILE A 22 23.21 -13.08 16.25
CA ILE A 22 24.65 -13.24 16.04
C ILE A 22 25.18 -12.39 14.89
N SER A 23 24.34 -11.92 13.97
CA SER A 23 24.73 -11.10 12.83
C SER A 23 25.63 -9.93 13.26
N SER A 24 26.71 -9.68 12.51
CA SER A 24 27.61 -8.54 12.76
C SER A 24 27.14 -7.24 12.12
N ALA A 25 26.04 -7.21 11.39
CA ALA A 25 25.51 -5.99 10.78
C ALA A 25 25.09 -4.94 11.82
N ASP A 26 25.30 -3.66 11.49
CA ASP A 26 24.83 -2.52 12.29
C ASP A 26 23.30 -2.42 12.28
N ILE A 27 22.70 -2.69 11.13
CA ILE A 27 21.26 -2.61 10.90
C ILE A 27 20.78 -3.97 10.40
N VAL A 28 19.84 -4.57 11.12
CA VAL A 28 19.25 -5.87 10.77
C VAL A 28 17.78 -5.69 10.44
N GLY A 29 17.41 -6.00 9.20
CA GLY A 29 16.02 -6.25 8.82
C GLY A 29 15.64 -7.67 9.19
N TYR A 30 14.50 -7.87 9.83
CA TYR A 30 14.02 -9.18 10.25
C TYR A 30 12.53 -9.33 9.99
N GLY A 31 12.13 -10.33 9.23
CA GLY A 31 10.72 -10.56 9.00
C GLY A 31 10.38 -11.19 7.68
N GLY A 32 9.26 -10.78 7.11
CA GLY A 32 8.62 -11.35 5.94
C GLY A 32 7.23 -11.81 6.29
N ALA A 33 7.02 -13.11 6.57
CA ALA A 33 5.69 -13.61 6.92
C ALA A 33 5.23 -13.17 8.33
N ALA A 34 3.91 -13.20 8.53
CA ALA A 34 3.33 -13.08 9.87
C ALA A 34 3.72 -14.30 10.73
N GLY A 35 3.72 -14.16 12.06
CA GLY A 35 3.99 -15.26 12.97
C GLY A 35 5.48 -15.66 13.13
N GLY A 36 6.42 -15.01 12.44
CA GLY A 36 7.86 -15.33 12.49
C GLY A 36 8.61 -14.91 13.77
N GLY A 37 7.93 -14.59 14.88
CA GLY A 37 8.57 -14.26 16.17
C GLY A 37 9.31 -12.92 16.21
N LYS A 38 8.85 -11.92 15.46
CA LYS A 38 9.47 -10.60 15.29
C LYS A 38 9.59 -9.82 16.59
N THR A 39 8.48 -9.65 17.30
CA THR A 39 8.41 -8.94 18.59
C THR A 39 9.28 -9.63 19.65
N ASP A 40 9.25 -10.95 19.70
CA ASP A 40 10.07 -11.74 20.61
C ASP A 40 11.57 -11.57 20.34
N LEU A 41 12.00 -11.47 19.08
CA LEU A 41 13.40 -11.18 18.75
C LEU A 41 13.85 -9.82 19.31
N LEU A 42 13.01 -8.78 19.15
CA LEU A 42 13.33 -7.42 19.65
C LEU A 42 13.48 -7.42 21.17
N LEU A 43 12.54 -8.03 21.88
CA LEU A 43 12.59 -8.19 23.34
C LEU A 43 13.78 -9.06 23.77
N GLY A 44 14.01 -10.18 23.10
CA GLY A 44 15.11 -11.06 23.38
C GLY A 44 16.48 -10.39 23.20
N ALA A 45 16.70 -9.64 22.13
CA ALA A 45 17.91 -8.87 21.93
C ALA A 45 18.11 -7.83 23.04
N ALA A 46 17.05 -7.10 23.42
CA ALA A 46 17.09 -6.11 24.49
C ALA A 46 17.43 -6.74 25.86
N ILE A 47 16.83 -7.87 26.18
CA ILE A 47 17.02 -8.59 27.46
C ILE A 47 18.42 -9.20 27.54
N THR A 48 18.93 -9.79 26.45
CA THR A 48 20.13 -10.63 26.50
C THR A 48 21.44 -9.89 26.13
N ARG A 49 21.38 -8.88 25.25
CA ARG A 49 22.57 -8.31 24.60
C ARG A 49 22.82 -6.85 24.89
N HIS A 50 21.80 -6.09 25.24
CA HIS A 50 21.87 -4.64 25.28
C HIS A 50 21.63 -4.08 26.69
N ARG A 51 22.27 -2.96 27.02
CA ARG A 51 22.12 -2.29 28.32
C ARG A 51 21.01 -1.27 28.35
N ARG A 52 20.83 -0.55 27.23
CA ARG A 52 19.86 0.53 27.08
C ARG A 52 19.15 0.38 25.75
N ALA A 53 18.05 -0.32 25.77
CA ALA A 53 17.22 -0.57 24.58
C ALA A 53 16.01 0.38 24.54
N ILE A 54 15.59 0.73 23.34
CA ILE A 54 14.26 1.27 23.06
C ILE A 54 13.64 0.51 21.92
N ILE A 55 12.34 0.17 22.06
CA ILE A 55 11.56 -0.49 21.02
C ILE A 55 10.39 0.42 20.69
N TYR A 56 10.23 0.72 19.40
CA TYR A 56 9.21 1.61 18.90
C TYR A 56 8.09 0.84 18.19
N ARG A 57 6.85 1.29 18.34
CA ARG A 57 5.73 1.07 17.43
C ARG A 57 5.21 2.39 16.89
N ARG A 58 4.53 2.37 15.75
CA ARG A 58 4.00 3.58 15.14
C ARG A 58 2.97 4.23 16.06
N GLU A 59 1.97 3.49 16.54
CA GLU A 59 0.89 4.00 17.34
C GLU A 59 1.04 3.67 18.85
N ALA A 60 0.66 4.61 19.69
CA ALA A 60 0.76 4.47 21.15
C ALA A 60 -0.17 3.36 21.70
N THR A 61 -1.32 3.15 21.08
CA THR A 61 -2.29 2.09 21.42
C THR A 61 -1.73 0.70 21.14
N GLN A 62 -0.84 0.57 20.16
CA GLN A 62 -0.23 -0.71 19.80
C GLN A 62 0.87 -1.16 20.75
N LEU A 63 1.33 -0.28 21.65
CA LEU A 63 2.37 -0.61 22.63
C LEU A 63 1.91 -1.59 23.70
N GLU A 64 0.61 -1.67 23.99
CA GLU A 64 0.06 -2.51 25.04
C GLU A 64 0.46 -3.99 24.86
N GLY A 65 0.22 -4.55 23.67
CA GLY A 65 0.63 -5.94 23.39
C GLY A 65 2.14 -6.19 23.46
N LEU A 66 2.97 -5.17 23.19
CA LEU A 66 4.42 -5.25 23.36
C LEU A 66 4.81 -5.19 24.85
N GLU A 67 4.13 -4.35 25.64
CA GLU A 67 4.33 -4.23 27.07
C GLU A 67 3.89 -5.50 27.81
N ASP A 68 2.75 -6.09 27.43
CA ASP A 68 2.25 -7.35 27.98
C ASP A 68 3.22 -8.49 27.71
N ARG A 69 3.67 -8.62 26.44
CA ARG A 69 4.65 -9.65 26.12
C ARG A 69 5.98 -9.48 26.86
N ALA A 70 6.43 -8.25 27.06
CA ALA A 70 7.61 -7.98 27.88
C ALA A 70 7.39 -8.36 29.34
N THR A 71 6.18 -8.17 29.85
CA THR A 71 5.80 -8.57 31.22
C THR A 71 5.84 -10.07 31.39
N ASP A 72 5.28 -10.83 30.44
CA ASP A 72 5.33 -12.31 30.45
C ASP A 72 6.77 -12.86 30.49
N ILE A 73 7.70 -12.19 29.79
CA ILE A 73 9.10 -12.66 29.71
C ILE A 73 9.91 -12.22 30.93
N ILE A 74 9.72 -11.02 31.42
CA ILE A 74 10.58 -10.42 32.46
C ILE A 74 10.08 -10.75 33.87
N ASP A 75 8.75 -10.75 34.07
CA ASP A 75 8.09 -11.04 35.34
C ASP A 75 8.81 -10.40 36.54
N ASP A 76 9.21 -11.18 37.54
CA ASP A 76 9.89 -10.76 38.77
C ASP A 76 11.36 -10.36 38.59
N ALA A 77 11.94 -10.59 37.40
CA ALA A 77 13.34 -10.28 37.09
C ALA A 77 13.63 -8.78 36.94
N GLY A 78 12.61 -7.94 36.99
CA GLY A 78 12.73 -6.51 36.80
C GLY A 78 11.60 -5.73 37.44
N ARG A 79 11.58 -4.42 37.17
CA ARG A 79 10.52 -3.49 37.58
C ARG A 79 10.05 -2.66 36.42
N TYR A 80 8.74 -2.59 36.22
CA TYR A 80 8.12 -1.75 35.21
C TYR A 80 7.69 -0.40 35.76
N ALA A 81 8.17 0.69 35.14
CA ALA A 81 7.75 2.05 35.43
C ALA A 81 6.73 2.52 34.39
N ARG A 82 5.42 2.36 34.68
CA ARG A 82 4.31 2.61 33.75
C ARG A 82 4.33 4.00 33.11
N GLN A 83 4.55 5.07 33.90
CA GLN A 83 4.60 6.45 33.37
C GLN A 83 5.73 6.69 32.37
N ARG A 84 6.85 5.96 32.50
CA ARG A 84 8.02 6.06 31.62
C ARG A 84 8.02 4.99 30.54
N ARG A 85 7.07 4.08 30.57
CA ARG A 85 7.01 2.87 29.72
C ARG A 85 8.37 2.17 29.67
N THR A 86 8.95 1.90 30.84
CA THR A 86 10.34 1.42 30.94
C THR A 86 10.45 0.26 31.93
N TRP A 87 10.94 -0.86 31.45
CA TRP A 87 11.43 -1.94 32.27
C TRP A 87 12.86 -1.70 32.72
N THR A 88 13.15 -2.00 33.98
CA THR A 88 14.51 -2.05 34.53
C THR A 88 14.75 -3.48 35.03
N LEU A 89 15.60 -4.21 34.32
CA LEU A 89 16.00 -5.57 34.71
C LEU A 89 17.16 -5.50 35.71
N PHE A 90 17.06 -6.26 36.77
CA PHE A 90 18.05 -6.26 37.83
C PHE A 90 19.30 -7.04 37.41
N GLY A 91 20.47 -6.50 37.75
CA GLY A 91 21.72 -7.22 37.59
C GLY A 91 21.77 -8.44 38.52
N ARG A 92 22.05 -9.62 37.94
CA ARG A 92 22.17 -10.89 38.67
C ARG A 92 23.63 -11.29 38.80
N THR A 93 23.98 -12.03 39.88
CA THR A 93 25.29 -12.67 39.99
C THR A 93 25.21 -14.00 39.26
N VAL A 94 26.04 -14.15 38.22
CA VAL A 94 26.16 -15.39 37.44
C VAL A 94 27.60 -15.96 37.60
N VAL A 95 27.76 -17.25 37.44
CA VAL A 95 29.09 -17.86 37.36
C VAL A 95 29.50 -17.98 35.90
N ALA A 96 30.54 -17.27 35.50
CA ALA A 96 31.10 -17.34 34.16
C ALA A 96 32.61 -17.62 34.24
N GLY A 97 33.05 -18.69 33.57
CA GLY A 97 34.44 -19.13 33.63
C GLY A 97 34.94 -19.43 35.05
N GLY A 98 34.09 -19.99 35.92
CA GLY A 98 34.42 -20.29 37.32
C GLY A 98 34.44 -19.06 38.25
N LYS A 99 34.17 -17.86 37.76
CA LYS A 99 34.14 -16.63 38.58
C LYS A 99 32.71 -16.11 38.73
N ARG A 100 32.40 -15.55 39.91
CA ARG A 100 31.14 -14.81 40.13
C ARG A 100 31.22 -13.45 39.46
N VAL A 101 30.39 -13.24 38.44
CA VAL A 101 30.31 -11.97 37.69
C VAL A 101 28.89 -11.40 37.87
N ARG A 102 28.80 -10.12 38.23
CA ARG A 102 27.50 -9.45 38.27
C ARG A 102 27.13 -8.95 36.90
N THR A 103 26.01 -9.40 36.34
CA THR A 103 25.48 -8.84 35.10
C THR A 103 25.05 -7.41 35.30
N PRO A 104 25.17 -6.55 34.29
CA PRO A 104 24.74 -5.16 34.40
C PRO A 104 23.21 -5.06 34.50
N THR A 105 22.74 -4.00 35.16
CA THR A 105 21.34 -3.55 35.03
C THR A 105 21.05 -3.17 33.60
N ARG A 106 19.87 -3.55 33.09
CA ARG A 106 19.43 -3.25 31.72
C ARG A 106 18.14 -2.45 31.76
N THR A 107 17.93 -1.59 30.78
CA THR A 107 16.69 -0.84 30.62
C THR A 107 16.09 -1.07 29.24
N ILE A 108 14.79 -1.32 29.19
CA ILE A 108 14.03 -1.48 27.96
C ILE A 108 12.90 -0.45 27.99
N ARG A 109 12.93 0.51 27.09
CA ARG A 109 11.91 1.53 26.97
C ARG A 109 11.01 1.24 25.77
N PHE A 110 9.72 1.57 25.88
CA PHE A 110 8.79 1.54 24.77
C PHE A 110 8.43 2.95 24.33
N GLY A 111 8.34 3.18 23.04
CA GLY A 111 8.08 4.47 22.43
C GLY A 111 7.14 4.42 21.24
N ALA A 112 6.40 5.50 21.00
CA ALA A 112 5.55 5.65 19.83
C ALA A 112 5.79 6.97 19.11
N THR A 113 5.56 6.96 17.78
CA THR A 113 5.75 8.12 16.90
C THR A 113 4.60 8.23 15.91
N SER A 114 3.38 8.46 16.43
CA SER A 114 2.16 8.54 15.62
C SER A 114 2.18 9.70 14.63
N LYS A 115 2.77 10.84 15.02
CA LYS A 115 2.87 12.03 14.16
C LYS A 115 4.24 12.12 13.48
N PRO A 116 4.34 12.70 12.27
CA PRO A 116 5.59 12.77 11.51
C PRO A 116 6.79 13.34 12.27
N ARG A 117 6.57 14.29 13.19
CA ARG A 117 7.63 14.93 13.99
C ARG A 117 7.83 14.34 15.39
N ASP A 118 7.14 13.30 15.77
CA ASP A 118 7.22 12.70 17.12
C ASP A 118 8.60 12.15 17.48
N TRP A 119 9.46 11.91 16.51
CA TRP A 119 10.86 11.56 16.74
C TRP A 119 11.60 12.59 17.62
N THR A 120 11.17 13.87 17.60
CA THR A 120 11.78 14.93 18.42
C THR A 120 11.64 14.69 19.92
N LYS A 121 10.60 13.96 20.36
CA LYS A 121 10.37 13.60 21.78
C LYS A 121 11.47 12.71 22.36
N TYR A 122 12.27 12.08 21.50
CA TYR A 122 13.32 11.12 21.86
C TYR A 122 14.74 11.67 21.68
N GLN A 123 14.86 12.93 21.28
CA GLN A 123 16.15 13.59 21.10
C GLN A 123 16.98 13.60 22.40
N GLY A 124 18.30 13.52 22.26
CA GLY A 124 19.25 13.61 23.37
C GLY A 124 19.42 12.32 24.18
N ARG A 125 18.71 11.24 23.88
CA ARG A 125 18.76 9.99 24.66
C ARG A 125 19.47 8.87 23.88
N PRO A 126 20.71 8.47 24.30
CA PRO A 126 21.43 7.40 23.63
C PRO A 126 20.88 6.03 24.03
N TYR A 127 20.80 5.14 23.03
CA TYR A 127 20.46 3.72 23.17
C TYR A 127 21.47 2.87 22.40
N ASP A 128 21.86 1.74 22.97
CA ASP A 128 22.71 0.76 22.30
C ASP A 128 21.91 -0.27 21.47
N LEU A 129 20.56 -0.35 21.69
CA LEU A 129 19.63 -1.00 20.80
C LEU A 129 18.46 -0.08 20.48
N ILE A 130 18.18 0.07 19.21
CA ILE A 130 16.94 0.68 18.73
C ILE A 130 16.20 -0.39 17.92
N GLY A 131 15.04 -0.80 18.41
CA GLY A 131 14.14 -1.73 17.74
C GLY A 131 12.94 -0.99 17.15
N PHE A 132 12.54 -1.34 15.94
CA PHE A 132 11.28 -0.92 15.34
C PHE A 132 10.42 -2.15 15.13
N ASP A 133 9.31 -2.25 15.85
CA ASP A 133 8.33 -3.29 15.65
C ASP A 133 7.30 -2.81 14.65
N GLU A 134 7.03 -3.63 13.65
CA GLU A 134 6.25 -3.26 12.47
C GLU A 134 6.84 -2.05 11.72
N ALA A 135 8.12 -2.12 11.41
CA ALA A 135 8.90 -1.00 10.86
C ALA A 135 8.33 -0.44 9.56
N ALA A 136 7.64 -1.24 8.74
CA ALA A 136 6.99 -0.80 7.51
C ALA A 136 5.86 0.24 7.75
N ASN A 137 5.32 0.33 8.97
CA ASN A 137 4.27 1.31 9.29
C ASN A 137 4.83 2.71 9.59
N PHE A 138 6.14 2.87 9.75
CA PHE A 138 6.77 4.16 10.03
C PHE A 138 7.07 4.93 8.74
N LEU A 139 7.09 6.26 8.84
CA LEU A 139 7.70 7.09 7.81
C LEU A 139 9.21 6.92 7.83
N GLU A 140 9.84 6.86 6.68
CA GLU A 140 11.29 6.71 6.54
C GLU A 140 12.07 7.75 7.37
N ILE A 141 11.61 9.02 7.33
CA ILE A 141 12.26 10.11 8.07
C ILE A 141 12.25 9.87 9.58
N GLN A 142 11.18 9.27 10.13
CA GLN A 142 11.11 8.95 11.55
C GLN A 142 12.17 7.92 11.93
N VAL A 143 12.28 6.85 11.16
CA VAL A 143 13.28 5.80 11.40
C VAL A 143 14.68 6.36 11.29
N ARG A 144 14.99 7.09 10.22
CA ARG A 144 16.33 7.70 10.02
C ARG A 144 16.70 8.65 11.15
N MET A 145 15.78 9.51 11.58
CA MET A 145 16.04 10.45 12.68
C MET A 145 16.23 9.75 14.03
N LEU A 146 15.44 8.73 14.33
CA LEU A 146 15.56 7.96 15.57
C LEU A 146 16.86 7.15 15.61
N MET A 147 17.31 6.60 14.50
CA MET A 147 18.57 5.86 14.38
C MET A 147 19.80 6.71 14.75
N THR A 148 19.75 8.04 14.65
CA THR A 148 20.87 8.93 15.03
C THR A 148 21.24 8.84 16.52
N TRP A 149 20.32 8.34 17.35
CA TRP A 149 20.53 8.14 18.79
C TRP A 149 21.11 6.77 19.14
N ASN A 150 21.40 5.91 18.14
CA ASN A 150 22.03 4.60 18.35
C ASN A 150 23.52 4.75 18.65
N ARG A 151 23.83 4.93 19.92
CA ARG A 151 25.20 5.14 20.42
C ARG A 151 25.35 4.70 21.88
N SER A 152 26.56 4.35 22.28
CA SER A 152 26.93 4.01 23.66
C SER A 152 28.27 4.60 24.03
N THR A 153 28.43 5.04 25.27
CA THR A 153 29.71 5.45 25.87
C THR A 153 30.36 4.30 26.64
N VAL A 154 29.70 3.15 26.74
CA VAL A 154 30.20 1.98 27.45
C VAL A 154 31.16 1.22 26.54
N SER A 155 32.41 1.07 26.96
CA SER A 155 33.43 0.34 26.21
C SER A 155 32.96 -1.11 25.94
N GLY A 156 33.14 -1.57 24.69
CA GLY A 156 32.73 -2.91 24.25
C GLY A 156 31.22 -3.14 24.09
N GLN A 157 30.37 -2.13 24.41
CA GLN A 157 28.95 -2.25 24.16
C GLN A 157 28.64 -2.00 22.68
N ARG A 158 28.19 -3.04 22.02
CA ARG A 158 27.78 -2.95 20.61
C ARG A 158 26.48 -2.17 20.47
N CYS A 159 26.44 -1.25 19.49
CA CYS A 159 25.23 -0.53 19.09
C CYS A 159 24.61 -1.18 17.86
N ARG A 160 23.29 -1.35 17.85
CA ARG A 160 22.53 -2.00 16.76
C ARG A 160 21.17 -1.37 16.56
N VAL A 161 20.68 -1.48 15.32
CA VAL A 161 19.30 -1.22 14.97
C VAL A 161 18.67 -2.50 14.43
N ILE A 162 17.48 -2.84 14.89
CA ILE A 162 16.71 -3.98 14.36
C ILE A 162 15.36 -3.46 13.87
N LEU A 163 15.07 -3.67 12.59
CA LEU A 163 13.79 -3.38 11.97
C LEU A 163 13.04 -4.69 11.75
N ALA A 164 11.98 -4.89 12.52
CA ALA A 164 11.11 -6.06 12.41
C ALA A 164 9.85 -5.68 11.63
N PHE A 165 9.55 -6.35 10.50
CA PHE A 165 8.46 -5.96 9.62
C PHE A 165 7.90 -7.10 8.77
N ASN A 166 6.65 -6.93 8.37
CA ASN A 166 6.00 -7.65 7.27
C ASN A 166 6.15 -6.84 5.97
N PRO A 167 5.85 -7.41 4.79
CA PRO A 167 5.72 -6.61 3.58
C PRO A 167 4.78 -5.43 3.81
N PRO A 168 5.15 -4.22 3.34
CA PRO A 168 4.34 -3.02 3.50
C PRO A 168 3.00 -3.16 2.79
N THR A 169 1.92 -2.69 3.42
CA THR A 169 0.56 -2.71 2.86
C THR A 169 0.12 -1.38 2.26
N ASP A 170 0.93 -0.35 2.41
CA ASP A 170 0.65 0.99 1.91
C ASP A 170 1.90 1.65 1.30
N ALA A 171 1.67 2.75 0.58
CA ALA A 171 2.73 3.49 -0.10
C ALA A 171 3.74 4.11 0.88
N GLU A 172 3.30 4.47 2.10
CA GLU A 172 4.18 5.06 3.12
C GLU A 172 5.23 4.08 3.60
N GLY A 173 4.91 2.78 3.60
CA GLY A 173 5.81 1.71 4.02
C GLY A 173 6.79 1.23 2.94
N MET A 174 6.59 1.61 1.67
CA MET A 174 7.39 1.09 0.55
C MET A 174 8.87 1.45 0.63
N TRP A 175 9.24 2.50 1.38
CA TRP A 175 10.64 2.87 1.60
C TRP A 175 11.48 1.71 2.14
N ILE A 176 10.87 0.79 2.90
CA ILE A 176 11.62 -0.32 3.53
C ILE A 176 12.15 -1.31 2.48
N ILE A 177 11.45 -1.47 1.36
CA ILE A 177 11.90 -2.28 0.22
C ILE A 177 13.14 -1.63 -0.41
N THR A 178 13.10 -0.31 -0.63
CA THR A 178 14.26 0.45 -1.14
C THR A 178 15.43 0.41 -0.15
N PHE A 179 15.15 0.51 1.15
CA PHE A 179 16.17 0.49 2.20
C PHE A 179 16.91 -0.86 2.29
N PHE A 180 16.24 -1.95 1.97
CA PHE A 180 16.79 -3.31 1.91
C PHE A 180 16.76 -3.87 0.47
N ALA A 181 16.90 -3.03 -0.56
CA ALA A 181 16.73 -3.41 -1.94
C ALA A 181 17.55 -4.64 -2.39
N PRO A 182 18.84 -4.81 -2.02
CA PRO A 182 19.59 -6.00 -2.42
C PRO A 182 18.95 -7.34 -2.01
N TRP A 183 18.15 -7.37 -0.96
CA TRP A 183 17.47 -8.59 -0.46
C TRP A 183 16.00 -8.67 -0.88
N LEU A 184 15.33 -7.52 -1.07
CA LEU A 184 13.88 -7.46 -1.20
C LEU A 184 13.39 -7.13 -2.60
N ASP A 185 14.20 -6.46 -3.42
CA ASP A 185 13.87 -6.13 -4.80
C ASP A 185 14.37 -7.23 -5.74
N ARG A 186 13.44 -7.97 -6.36
CA ARG A 186 13.75 -9.04 -7.33
C ARG A 186 14.50 -8.55 -8.55
N ASN A 187 14.38 -7.26 -8.89
CA ASN A 187 15.02 -6.66 -10.05
C ASN A 187 16.35 -5.98 -9.70
N HIS A 188 16.83 -6.13 -8.46
CA HIS A 188 18.09 -5.52 -8.04
C HIS A 188 19.26 -6.08 -8.88
N PRO A 189 20.14 -5.23 -9.46
CA PRO A 189 21.23 -5.69 -10.35
C PRO A 189 22.25 -6.59 -9.66
N ASN A 190 22.36 -6.49 -8.33
CA ASN A 190 23.28 -7.29 -7.51
C ASN A 190 22.54 -7.81 -6.27
N PRO A 191 21.68 -8.86 -6.42
CA PRO A 191 20.87 -9.37 -5.31
C PRO A 191 21.75 -10.02 -4.23
N ALA A 192 21.40 -9.78 -2.98
CA ALA A 192 22.07 -10.35 -1.81
C ALA A 192 21.34 -11.61 -1.29
N LYS A 193 22.09 -12.56 -0.73
CA LYS A 193 21.50 -13.72 -0.04
C LYS A 193 20.96 -13.31 1.33
N PRO A 194 19.97 -14.02 1.86
CA PRO A 194 19.56 -13.87 3.27
C PRO A 194 20.75 -13.94 4.23
N GLY A 195 20.81 -12.98 5.17
CA GLY A 195 21.91 -12.91 6.14
C GLY A 195 23.23 -12.33 5.61
N GLU A 196 23.40 -12.18 4.30
CA GLU A 196 24.57 -11.54 3.71
C GLU A 196 24.67 -10.07 4.17
N ILE A 197 25.88 -9.58 4.40
CA ILE A 197 26.12 -8.21 4.87
C ILE A 197 26.55 -7.34 3.70
N ARG A 198 25.85 -6.22 3.53
CA ARG A 198 26.18 -5.16 2.55
C ARG A 198 26.40 -3.83 3.26
N TRP A 199 27.20 -2.97 2.64
CA TRP A 199 27.62 -1.69 3.22
C TRP A 199 27.05 -0.53 2.43
N PHE A 200 26.61 0.52 3.15
CA PHE A 200 25.96 1.68 2.54
C PHE A 200 26.45 2.98 3.16
N VAL A 201 26.54 4.00 2.31
CA VAL A 201 26.71 5.41 2.71
C VAL A 201 25.51 6.21 2.20
N ASN A 202 25.17 7.30 2.87
CA ASN A 202 24.19 8.24 2.35
C ASN A 202 24.90 9.37 1.62
N ILE A 203 24.61 9.52 0.32
CA ILE A 203 25.13 10.58 -0.55
C ILE A 203 23.92 11.35 -1.07
N ASP A 204 23.84 12.63 -0.78
CA ASP A 204 22.78 13.54 -1.23
C ASP A 204 21.35 12.98 -0.99
N GLY A 205 21.14 12.40 0.19
CA GLY A 205 19.85 11.83 0.58
C GLY A 205 19.57 10.43 0.04
N LYS A 206 20.45 9.86 -0.78
CA LYS A 206 20.32 8.50 -1.34
C LYS A 206 21.30 7.54 -0.68
N ASP A 207 20.82 6.34 -0.38
CA ASP A 207 21.71 5.27 0.07
C ASP A 207 22.41 4.62 -1.12
N VAL A 208 23.74 4.64 -1.07
CA VAL A 208 24.60 4.07 -2.09
C VAL A 208 25.33 2.87 -1.51
N GLU A 209 25.23 1.71 -2.18
CA GLU A 209 25.98 0.51 -1.81
C GLU A 209 27.47 0.68 -2.11
N VAL A 210 28.31 0.22 -1.19
CA VAL A 210 29.76 0.33 -1.26
C VAL A 210 30.42 -1.02 -0.92
N PRO A 211 31.67 -1.28 -1.37
CA PRO A 211 32.28 -2.60 -1.26
C PRO A 211 32.52 -3.08 0.18
N GLY A 212 32.68 -2.16 1.15
CA GLY A 212 33.08 -2.57 2.50
C GLY A 212 32.98 -1.46 3.55
N PRO A 213 33.54 -1.72 4.76
CA PRO A 213 33.48 -0.80 5.90
C PRO A 213 34.41 0.41 5.77
N GLU A 214 35.27 0.46 4.76
CA GLU A 214 36.28 1.48 4.61
C GLU A 214 35.65 2.86 4.40
N PRO A 215 36.14 3.91 5.08
CA PRO A 215 35.65 5.26 4.86
C PRO A 215 35.84 5.71 3.40
N ILE A 216 34.87 6.44 2.88
CA ILE A 216 34.85 6.96 1.50
C ILE A 216 34.91 8.48 1.56
N GLU A 217 35.78 9.08 0.75
CA GLU A 217 35.82 10.52 0.58
C GLU A 217 34.86 10.95 -0.54
N HIS A 218 33.94 11.87 -0.22
CA HIS A 218 33.01 12.46 -1.17
C HIS A 218 32.88 13.96 -0.90
N ASN A 219 33.16 14.79 -1.89
CA ASN A 219 33.12 16.27 -1.78
C ASN A 219 33.85 16.82 -0.55
N GLY A 220 35.05 16.27 -0.22
CA GLY A 220 35.86 16.68 0.93
C GLY A 220 35.35 16.20 2.30
N LEU A 221 34.26 15.38 2.32
CA LEU A 221 33.72 14.77 3.52
C LEU A 221 34.12 13.30 3.59
N VAL A 222 34.54 12.84 4.77
CA VAL A 222 34.81 11.42 5.04
C VAL A 222 33.53 10.74 5.51
N LEU A 223 32.93 9.94 4.66
CA LEU A 223 31.73 9.15 4.94
C LEU A 223 32.12 7.77 5.47
N ARG A 224 31.46 7.33 6.55
CA ARG A 224 31.68 6.00 7.15
C ARG A 224 30.51 5.09 6.82
N PRO A 225 30.74 3.98 6.10
CA PRO A 225 29.67 3.05 5.75
C PRO A 225 29.02 2.43 6.98
N LYS A 226 27.72 2.10 6.85
CA LYS A 226 26.95 1.30 7.80
C LYS A 226 26.54 0.00 7.14
N SER A 227 26.72 -1.09 7.85
CA SER A 227 26.37 -2.42 7.37
C SER A 227 24.89 -2.70 7.58
N ARG A 228 24.27 -3.37 6.58
CA ARG A 228 22.90 -3.87 6.61
C ARG A 228 22.85 -5.34 6.28
N THR A 229 21.83 -6.01 6.76
CA THR A 229 21.45 -7.37 6.36
C THR A 229 19.95 -7.54 6.50
N PHE A 230 19.38 -8.49 5.77
CA PHE A 230 18.01 -8.91 5.94
C PHE A 230 17.95 -10.44 6.17
N ILE A 231 17.16 -10.83 7.18
CA ILE A 231 16.96 -12.21 7.57
C ILE A 231 15.47 -12.51 7.50
N PRO A 232 15.03 -13.34 6.54
CA PRO A 232 13.62 -13.72 6.42
C PRO A 232 13.21 -14.61 7.58
N ALA A 233 11.97 -14.43 8.05
CA ALA A 233 11.34 -15.26 9.05
C ALA A 233 9.90 -15.57 8.63
N ARG A 234 9.51 -16.84 8.78
CA ARG A 234 8.22 -17.38 8.39
C ARG A 234 7.51 -17.99 9.59
N VAL A 235 6.20 -18.25 9.44
CA VAL A 235 5.43 -18.92 10.48
C VAL A 235 5.95 -20.35 10.73
N GLU A 236 6.42 -21.04 9.69
CA GLU A 236 6.98 -22.39 9.77
C GLU A 236 8.27 -22.45 10.60
N ASP A 237 9.00 -21.33 10.69
CA ASP A 237 10.20 -21.25 11.54
C ASP A 237 9.86 -21.15 13.03
N ASN A 238 8.62 -20.76 13.36
CA ASN A 238 8.18 -20.53 14.73
C ASN A 238 7.58 -21.81 15.32
N VAL A 239 8.32 -22.50 16.18
CA VAL A 239 7.91 -23.77 16.81
C VAL A 239 6.57 -23.69 17.57
N TYR A 240 6.11 -22.51 17.96
CA TYR A 240 4.85 -22.30 18.68
C TYR A 240 3.64 -22.12 17.76
N LEU A 241 3.85 -21.78 16.48
CA LEU A 241 2.81 -21.48 15.52
C LEU A 241 2.81 -22.40 14.30
N ALA A 242 3.91 -23.08 14.05
CA ALA A 242 4.03 -24.03 12.94
C ALA A 242 2.99 -25.15 13.07
N GLY A 243 2.19 -25.37 12.02
CA GLY A 243 1.13 -26.38 12.00
C GLY A 243 -0.10 -26.04 12.85
N SER A 244 -0.24 -24.80 13.31
CA SER A 244 -1.43 -24.34 14.03
C SER A 244 -2.52 -23.80 13.10
N ASP A 245 -3.75 -23.59 13.62
CA ASP A 245 -4.86 -22.94 12.91
C ASP A 245 -4.53 -21.51 12.44
N TYR A 246 -3.45 -20.91 12.94
CA TYR A 246 -3.00 -19.58 12.50
C TYR A 246 -2.59 -19.58 11.03
N GLU A 247 -1.96 -20.64 10.53
CA GLU A 247 -1.64 -20.77 9.11
C GLU A 247 -2.90 -20.80 8.26
N ALA A 248 -3.92 -21.57 8.66
CA ALA A 248 -5.21 -21.60 7.98
C ALA A 248 -5.90 -20.23 7.98
N THR A 249 -5.75 -19.46 9.06
CA THR A 249 -6.28 -18.08 9.12
C THR A 249 -5.59 -17.16 8.09
N LEU A 250 -4.27 -17.28 7.91
CA LEU A 250 -3.54 -16.52 6.90
C LEU A 250 -3.92 -16.93 5.47
N ASP A 251 -4.24 -18.21 5.24
CA ASP A 251 -4.68 -18.72 3.94
C ASP A 251 -6.07 -18.20 3.53
N MET A 252 -6.87 -17.69 4.46
CA MET A 252 -8.16 -17.03 4.18
C MET A 252 -8.01 -15.59 3.65
N LEU A 253 -6.82 -15.00 3.71
CA LEU A 253 -6.60 -13.65 3.20
C LEU A 253 -6.72 -13.63 1.68
N PRO A 254 -7.30 -12.55 1.11
CA PRO A 254 -7.29 -12.35 -0.35
C PRO A 254 -5.88 -12.04 -0.86
N GLU A 255 -5.61 -12.36 -2.14
CA GLU A 255 -4.38 -11.85 -2.79
C GLU A 255 -4.48 -10.32 -3.00
N PRO A 256 -3.37 -9.57 -2.90
CA PRO A 256 -1.98 -10.01 -2.66
C PRO A 256 -1.61 -10.16 -1.17
N LEU A 257 -2.54 -9.89 -0.23
CA LEU A 257 -2.27 -9.95 1.21
C LEU A 257 -1.84 -11.35 1.67
N ARG A 258 -2.47 -12.40 1.13
CA ARG A 258 -2.09 -13.78 1.44
C ARG A 258 -0.64 -14.06 1.07
N SER A 259 -0.21 -13.72 -0.13
CA SER A 259 1.19 -13.87 -0.55
C SER A 259 2.14 -13.05 0.33
N ALA A 260 1.77 -11.84 0.68
CA ALA A 260 2.58 -10.99 1.55
C ALA A 260 2.70 -11.56 2.97
N PHE A 261 1.59 -11.86 3.63
CA PHE A 261 1.60 -12.24 5.05
C PHE A 261 1.89 -13.73 5.29
N ARG A 262 1.44 -14.62 4.38
CA ARG A 262 1.66 -16.07 4.52
C ARG A 262 3.04 -16.49 4.04
N ARG A 263 3.52 -15.92 2.93
CA ARG A 263 4.79 -16.30 2.30
C ARG A 263 5.92 -15.29 2.53
N GLY A 264 5.60 -14.10 3.05
CA GLY A 264 6.58 -13.01 3.19
C GLY A 264 7.05 -12.48 1.84
N ASP A 265 6.18 -12.50 0.84
CA ASP A 265 6.51 -12.06 -0.51
C ASP A 265 6.44 -10.54 -0.64
N PHE A 266 7.58 -9.90 -0.58
CA PHE A 266 7.69 -8.44 -0.75
C PHE A 266 7.38 -7.98 -2.18
N SER A 267 7.51 -8.85 -3.18
CA SER A 267 7.21 -8.48 -4.56
C SER A 267 5.71 -8.42 -4.85
N ALA A 268 4.90 -9.17 -4.10
CA ALA A 268 3.45 -9.12 -4.23
C ALA A 268 2.90 -7.71 -3.95
N MET A 269 3.60 -6.93 -3.13
CA MET A 269 3.22 -5.58 -2.73
C MET A 269 3.97 -4.48 -3.50
N GLN A 270 5.02 -4.80 -4.24
CA GLN A 270 5.80 -3.83 -5.01
C GLN A 270 5.05 -3.24 -6.20
N GLN A 271 4.09 -3.98 -6.75
CA GLN A 271 3.33 -3.56 -7.92
C GLN A 271 2.00 -2.92 -7.55
N ASP A 272 1.31 -3.44 -6.52
CA ASP A 272 -0.05 -3.04 -6.18
C ASP A 272 -0.22 -2.74 -4.69
N HIS A 273 -0.98 -1.70 -4.38
CA HIS A 273 -1.44 -1.44 -3.02
C HIS A 273 -2.49 -2.50 -2.60
N ALA A 274 -2.44 -2.98 -1.35
CA ALA A 274 -3.36 -4.02 -0.85
C ALA A 274 -4.85 -3.71 -1.07
N PHE A 275 -5.20 -2.42 -0.99
CA PHE A 275 -6.56 -1.92 -1.23
C PHE A 275 -6.72 -1.26 -2.60
N GLN A 276 -5.85 -1.54 -3.56
CA GLN A 276 -6.00 -1.09 -4.94
C GLN A 276 -7.25 -1.74 -5.55
N VAL A 277 -8.06 -0.94 -6.26
CA VAL A 277 -9.31 -1.48 -6.85
C VAL A 277 -8.98 -2.48 -7.92
N ILE A 278 -8.13 -2.14 -8.89
CA ILE A 278 -7.81 -2.99 -10.05
C ILE A 278 -6.32 -3.38 -9.99
N PRO A 279 -6.00 -4.67 -9.90
CA PRO A 279 -4.62 -5.14 -9.93
C PRO A 279 -3.89 -4.70 -11.21
N THR A 280 -2.65 -4.23 -11.06
CA THR A 280 -1.83 -3.73 -12.18
C THR A 280 -1.63 -4.79 -13.25
N GLU A 281 -1.43 -6.03 -12.86
CA GLU A 281 -1.23 -7.15 -13.79
C GLU A 281 -2.48 -7.38 -14.67
N TRP A 282 -3.69 -7.21 -14.15
CA TRP A 282 -4.92 -7.37 -14.93
C TRP A 282 -5.04 -6.33 -16.04
N VAL A 283 -4.65 -5.08 -15.76
CA VAL A 283 -4.61 -4.02 -16.78
C VAL A 283 -3.56 -4.31 -17.83
N LYS A 284 -2.36 -4.76 -17.43
CA LYS A 284 -1.30 -5.15 -18.36
C LYS A 284 -1.74 -6.30 -19.28
N LEU A 285 -2.36 -7.34 -18.73
CA LEU A 285 -2.91 -8.45 -19.51
C LEU A 285 -3.95 -7.97 -20.53
N ALA A 286 -4.81 -7.01 -20.17
CA ALA A 286 -5.77 -6.43 -21.10
C ALA A 286 -5.09 -5.60 -22.19
N GLN A 287 -4.02 -4.86 -21.87
CA GLN A 287 -3.22 -4.12 -22.85
C GLN A 287 -2.44 -5.05 -23.80
N GLU A 288 -1.88 -6.15 -23.28
CA GLU A 288 -1.23 -7.18 -24.12
C GLU A 288 -2.24 -7.88 -25.04
N ARG A 289 -3.45 -8.13 -24.58
CA ARG A 289 -4.55 -8.67 -25.38
C ARG A 289 -4.91 -7.71 -26.52
N TRP A 290 -4.97 -6.42 -26.24
CA TRP A 290 -5.23 -5.38 -27.24
C TRP A 290 -4.16 -5.37 -28.34
N LYS A 291 -2.87 -5.34 -27.96
CA LYS A 291 -1.74 -5.40 -28.91
C LYS A 291 -1.78 -6.65 -29.79
N ARG A 292 -2.09 -7.81 -29.20
CA ARG A 292 -2.22 -9.06 -29.94
C ARG A 292 -3.33 -9.02 -30.97
N LEU A 293 -4.51 -8.49 -30.59
CA LEU A 293 -5.65 -8.33 -31.50
C LEU A 293 -5.31 -7.37 -32.63
N GLU A 294 -4.67 -6.24 -32.36
CA GLU A 294 -4.23 -5.28 -33.37
C GLU A 294 -3.23 -5.93 -34.36
N ALA A 295 -2.23 -6.64 -33.84
CA ALA A 295 -1.26 -7.35 -34.67
C ALA A 295 -1.90 -8.42 -35.56
N GLN A 296 -3.04 -8.98 -35.16
CA GLN A 296 -3.84 -9.93 -35.94
C GLN A 296 -4.80 -9.26 -36.95
N GLY A 297 -4.81 -7.92 -37.01
CA GLY A 297 -5.72 -7.17 -37.89
C GLY A 297 -7.19 -7.21 -37.44
N TYR A 298 -7.43 -7.37 -36.13
CA TYR A 298 -8.77 -7.42 -35.57
C TYR A 298 -9.58 -6.16 -35.93
N LYS A 299 -10.79 -6.39 -36.44
CA LYS A 299 -11.74 -5.31 -36.73
C LYS A 299 -12.83 -5.35 -35.64
N PRO A 300 -12.94 -4.28 -34.81
CA PRO A 300 -13.97 -4.25 -33.77
C PRO A 300 -15.38 -4.24 -34.39
N GLY A 301 -16.32 -4.82 -33.68
CA GLY A 301 -17.73 -4.75 -33.99
C GLY A 301 -18.31 -3.34 -33.86
N PRO A 302 -19.64 -3.21 -33.91
CA PRO A 302 -20.31 -1.92 -33.67
C PRO A 302 -19.91 -1.30 -32.31
N MET A 303 -19.94 0.02 -32.23
CA MET A 303 -19.74 0.74 -30.97
C MET A 303 -20.96 0.55 -30.06
N ASP A 304 -20.74 0.11 -28.81
CA ASP A 304 -21.81 -0.08 -27.82
C ASP A 304 -22.02 1.17 -26.99
N THR A 305 -20.93 1.72 -26.45
CA THR A 305 -20.94 2.86 -25.54
C THR A 305 -19.83 3.84 -25.83
N LEU A 306 -20.06 5.10 -25.47
CA LEU A 306 -19.06 6.16 -25.46
C LEU A 306 -19.06 6.82 -24.07
N GLY A 307 -18.09 6.47 -23.22
CA GLY A 307 -17.88 7.10 -21.92
C GLY A 307 -17.22 8.48 -22.07
N VAL A 308 -17.73 9.47 -21.34
CA VAL A 308 -17.24 10.86 -21.42
C VAL A 308 -16.95 11.38 -20.02
N ASP A 309 -15.67 11.54 -19.68
CA ASP A 309 -15.23 12.28 -18.49
C ASP A 309 -14.99 13.76 -18.89
N VAL A 310 -15.69 14.68 -18.22
CA VAL A 310 -15.77 16.08 -18.63
C VAL A 310 -14.90 16.95 -17.73
N ALA A 311 -13.87 17.60 -18.29
CA ALA A 311 -13.07 18.57 -17.56
C ALA A 311 -13.85 19.88 -17.32
N ARG A 312 -13.57 20.51 -16.15
CA ARG A 312 -14.11 21.84 -15.79
C ARG A 312 -13.22 23.01 -16.25
N GLY A 313 -12.35 22.78 -17.23
CA GLY A 313 -11.28 23.73 -17.55
C GLY A 313 -10.01 23.46 -16.69
N GLY A 314 -9.00 24.32 -16.81
CA GLY A 314 -7.74 24.15 -16.05
C GLY A 314 -6.85 23.02 -16.59
N ASN A 315 -6.22 22.26 -15.68
CA ASN A 315 -5.24 21.22 -16.03
C ASN A 315 -5.89 19.84 -16.27
N ASP A 316 -7.16 19.64 -15.92
CA ASP A 316 -7.86 18.38 -16.13
C ASP A 316 -8.22 18.21 -17.62
N LYS A 317 -8.40 16.97 -18.07
CA LYS A 317 -8.63 16.63 -19.48
C LYS A 317 -10.05 16.14 -19.69
N THR A 318 -10.69 16.53 -20.80
CA THR A 318 -11.89 15.85 -21.28
C THR A 318 -11.47 14.62 -22.06
N VAL A 319 -11.99 13.45 -21.68
CA VAL A 319 -11.63 12.16 -22.28
C VAL A 319 -12.87 11.44 -22.78
N LEU A 320 -12.81 10.97 -24.03
CA LEU A 320 -13.82 10.13 -24.65
C LEU A 320 -13.27 8.72 -24.82
N SER A 321 -14.00 7.71 -24.34
CA SER A 321 -13.65 6.29 -24.43
C SER A 321 -14.72 5.51 -25.18
N ALA A 322 -14.41 5.04 -26.38
CA ALA A 322 -15.31 4.23 -27.20
C ALA A 322 -15.10 2.74 -26.92
N ARG A 323 -16.20 2.02 -26.62
CA ARG A 323 -16.21 0.58 -26.38
C ARG A 323 -16.93 -0.15 -27.50
N HIS A 324 -16.34 -1.27 -27.94
CA HIS A 324 -16.85 -2.19 -28.95
C HIS A 324 -16.82 -3.63 -28.40
N GLY A 325 -17.87 -4.06 -27.73
CA GLY A 325 -17.88 -5.34 -27.02
C GLY A 325 -16.81 -5.41 -25.94
N ARG A 326 -15.79 -6.25 -26.19
CA ARG A 326 -14.65 -6.42 -25.28
C ARG A 326 -13.47 -5.51 -25.59
N TRP A 327 -13.50 -4.78 -26.68
CA TRP A 327 -12.39 -3.98 -27.18
C TRP A 327 -12.66 -2.48 -26.98
N PHE A 328 -11.66 -1.78 -26.45
CA PHE A 328 -11.69 -0.33 -26.28
C PHE A 328 -10.81 0.33 -27.33
N ALA A 329 -11.34 1.33 -28.01
CA ALA A 329 -10.57 2.13 -28.95
C ALA A 329 -9.49 2.98 -28.23
N PRO A 330 -8.44 3.44 -28.95
CA PRO A 330 -7.58 4.50 -28.45
C PRO A 330 -8.41 5.69 -27.95
N LEU A 331 -8.00 6.27 -26.82
CA LEU A 331 -8.75 7.35 -26.17
C LEU A 331 -8.61 8.67 -26.91
N ASP A 332 -9.72 9.40 -27.05
CA ASP A 332 -9.68 10.77 -27.54
C ASP A 332 -9.54 11.72 -26.33
N VAL A 333 -8.42 12.44 -26.26
CA VAL A 333 -8.05 13.26 -25.12
C VAL A 333 -7.95 14.73 -25.52
N TYR A 334 -8.69 15.58 -24.83
CA TYR A 334 -8.71 17.02 -25.08
C TYR A 334 -8.28 17.79 -23.82
N PRO A 335 -7.39 18.79 -23.94
CA PRO A 335 -7.11 19.69 -22.83
C PRO A 335 -8.39 20.38 -22.35
N GLY A 336 -8.57 20.59 -21.05
CA GLY A 336 -9.74 21.29 -20.51
C GLY A 336 -9.93 22.70 -21.09
N SER A 337 -8.85 23.40 -21.48
CA SER A 337 -8.89 24.67 -22.16
C SER A 337 -9.51 24.59 -23.56
N ALA A 338 -9.47 23.45 -24.24
CA ALA A 338 -10.09 23.21 -25.54
C ALA A 338 -11.56 22.75 -25.42
N THR A 339 -12.05 22.49 -24.23
CA THR A 339 -13.43 22.04 -23.94
C THR A 339 -14.08 22.90 -22.85
N PRO A 340 -14.20 24.21 -23.08
CA PRO A 340 -14.59 25.19 -22.05
C PRO A 340 -16.06 25.10 -21.62
N ASN A 341 -16.92 24.42 -22.38
CA ASN A 341 -18.37 24.37 -22.11
C ASN A 341 -19.01 23.07 -22.59
N GLY A 342 -20.22 22.78 -22.09
CA GLY A 342 -20.99 21.58 -22.40
C GLY A 342 -21.31 21.39 -23.90
N PRO A 343 -21.77 22.43 -24.65
CA PRO A 343 -22.07 22.30 -26.07
C PRO A 343 -20.90 21.78 -26.91
N MET A 344 -19.67 22.23 -26.61
CA MET A 344 -18.48 21.77 -27.33
C MET A 344 -18.17 20.30 -27.06
N VAL A 345 -18.24 19.86 -25.80
CA VAL A 345 -18.04 18.46 -25.44
C VAL A 345 -19.14 17.58 -26.05
N ALA A 346 -20.40 18.04 -26.01
CA ALA A 346 -21.51 17.32 -26.65
C ALA A 346 -21.28 17.15 -28.17
N GLY A 347 -20.81 18.21 -28.85
CA GLY A 347 -20.44 18.16 -30.28
C GLY A 347 -19.35 17.15 -30.57
N LEU A 348 -18.28 17.10 -29.74
CA LEU A 348 -17.21 16.10 -29.85
C LEU A 348 -17.73 14.67 -29.63
N ALA A 349 -18.59 14.47 -28.63
CA ALA A 349 -19.19 13.17 -28.33
C ALA A 349 -20.08 12.68 -29.48
N VAL A 350 -20.94 13.55 -30.05
CA VAL A 350 -21.76 13.23 -31.22
C VAL A 350 -20.89 12.93 -32.44
N ALA A 351 -19.87 13.74 -32.70
CA ALA A 351 -18.94 13.50 -33.81
C ALA A 351 -18.18 12.19 -33.71
N ARG A 352 -17.90 11.73 -32.47
CA ARG A 352 -17.19 10.47 -32.19
C ARG A 352 -18.12 9.26 -32.17
N SER A 353 -19.36 9.41 -31.72
CA SER A 353 -20.34 8.31 -31.61
C SER A 353 -20.66 7.70 -32.98
N ARG A 354 -20.76 6.38 -33.04
CA ARG A 354 -21.09 5.59 -34.23
C ARG A 354 -22.11 4.52 -33.84
N ASP A 355 -22.76 3.95 -34.85
CA ASP A 355 -23.64 2.78 -34.73
C ASP A 355 -24.79 2.95 -33.74
N GLY A 356 -25.17 4.16 -33.38
CA GLY A 356 -26.16 4.44 -32.35
C GLY A 356 -25.69 4.05 -30.92
N ALA A 357 -24.38 4.13 -30.65
CA ALA A 357 -23.84 3.91 -29.32
C ALA A 357 -24.44 4.84 -28.29
N VAL A 358 -24.65 4.34 -27.07
CA VAL A 358 -25.12 5.18 -25.97
C VAL A 358 -23.96 6.01 -25.43
N ILE A 359 -24.16 7.34 -25.40
CA ILE A 359 -23.18 8.27 -24.83
C ILE A 359 -23.44 8.36 -23.32
N LEU A 360 -22.38 8.19 -22.52
CA LEU A 360 -22.42 8.14 -21.05
C LEU A 360 -21.57 9.28 -20.48
N PRO A 361 -22.08 10.50 -20.34
CA PRO A 361 -21.36 11.59 -19.68
C PRO A 361 -21.46 11.45 -18.15
N ASP A 362 -20.35 11.74 -17.41
CA ASP A 362 -20.43 12.05 -15.98
C ASP A 362 -21.16 13.41 -15.83
N VAL A 363 -22.33 13.39 -15.21
CA VAL A 363 -23.20 14.58 -15.11
C VAL A 363 -22.85 15.48 -13.94
N ILE A 364 -21.77 15.22 -13.20
CA ILE A 364 -21.38 16.09 -12.10
C ILE A 364 -20.79 17.42 -12.63
N GLY A 365 -21.36 18.52 -12.21
CA GLY A 365 -20.92 19.87 -12.57
C GLY A 365 -21.13 20.20 -14.05
N VAL A 366 -20.06 20.48 -14.82
CA VAL A 366 -20.17 20.86 -16.25
C VAL A 366 -20.77 19.73 -17.10
N GLY A 367 -20.65 18.48 -16.67
CA GLY A 367 -21.21 17.33 -17.38
C GLY A 367 -22.74 17.34 -17.46
N ALA A 368 -23.45 17.98 -16.54
CA ALA A 368 -24.90 18.18 -16.66
C ALA A 368 -25.25 18.96 -17.94
N SER A 369 -24.51 20.03 -18.26
CA SER A 369 -24.69 20.79 -19.51
C SER A 369 -24.39 19.97 -20.76
N VAL A 370 -23.41 19.01 -20.69
CA VAL A 370 -23.16 18.06 -21.79
C VAL A 370 -24.37 17.17 -22.03
N TYR A 371 -24.90 16.61 -20.94
CA TYR A 371 -26.09 15.77 -20.99
C TYR A 371 -27.30 16.50 -21.61
N ASP A 372 -27.61 17.71 -21.13
CA ASP A 372 -28.74 18.48 -21.63
C ASP A 372 -28.64 18.77 -23.15
N HIS A 373 -27.43 19.09 -23.64
CA HIS A 373 -27.22 19.32 -25.07
C HIS A 373 -27.32 18.01 -25.89
N LEU A 374 -26.85 16.90 -25.37
CA LEU A 374 -26.99 15.58 -26.02
C LEU A 374 -28.46 15.16 -26.13
N VAL A 375 -29.25 15.38 -25.07
CA VAL A 375 -30.70 15.17 -25.08
C VAL A 375 -31.37 16.10 -26.12
N GLY A 376 -31.00 17.41 -26.11
CA GLY A 376 -31.53 18.37 -27.05
C GLY A 376 -31.22 18.07 -28.53
N CYS A 377 -30.10 17.40 -28.82
CA CYS A 377 -29.73 16.93 -30.15
C CYS A 377 -30.37 15.57 -30.52
N GLY A 378 -31.14 14.93 -29.63
CA GLY A 378 -31.73 13.62 -29.86
C GLY A 378 -30.70 12.47 -29.90
N ALA A 379 -29.48 12.65 -29.33
CA ALA A 379 -28.48 11.60 -29.26
C ALA A 379 -28.88 10.53 -28.24
N PRO A 380 -28.53 9.24 -28.48
CA PRO A 380 -28.67 8.21 -27.47
C PRO A 380 -27.77 8.53 -26.28
N VAL A 381 -28.33 8.96 -25.15
CA VAL A 381 -27.57 9.39 -23.97
C VAL A 381 -28.17 8.83 -22.69
N GLU A 382 -27.31 8.41 -21.76
CA GLU A 382 -27.68 8.03 -20.40
C GLU A 382 -26.76 8.72 -19.40
N ALA A 383 -27.32 9.36 -18.37
CA ALA A 383 -26.54 10.08 -17.37
C ALA A 383 -25.76 9.12 -16.46
N PHE A 384 -24.52 9.44 -16.17
CA PHE A 384 -23.76 8.81 -15.11
C PHE A 384 -23.58 9.80 -13.95
N ASP A 385 -24.34 9.61 -12.87
CA ASP A 385 -24.12 10.35 -11.62
C ASP A 385 -23.28 9.47 -10.67
N SER A 386 -22.01 9.77 -10.57
CA SER A 386 -21.04 9.02 -9.77
C SER A 386 -21.32 9.06 -8.26
N ARG A 387 -22.14 10.03 -7.78
CA ARG A 387 -22.52 10.19 -6.36
C ARG A 387 -23.83 9.48 -6.03
N ALA A 388 -24.65 9.16 -7.02
CA ALA A 388 -25.93 8.53 -6.81
C ALA A 388 -25.78 7.21 -6.01
N LYS A 389 -26.80 6.90 -5.19
CA LYS A 389 -26.85 5.65 -4.43
C LYS A 389 -26.89 4.48 -5.39
N SER A 390 -26.03 3.48 -5.16
CA SER A 390 -26.04 2.25 -5.94
C SER A 390 -26.87 1.16 -5.26
N TYR A 391 -27.63 0.44 -6.06
CA TYR A 391 -28.37 -0.77 -5.67
C TYR A 391 -27.73 -2.06 -6.21
N ALA A 392 -26.64 -1.91 -6.95
CA ALA A 392 -25.88 -3.03 -7.48
C ALA A 392 -25.19 -3.82 -6.36
N ARG A 393 -24.83 -5.05 -6.67
CA ARG A 393 -24.04 -5.91 -5.81
C ARG A 393 -22.83 -6.42 -6.59
N ASP A 394 -21.78 -6.77 -5.84
CA ASP A 394 -20.61 -7.45 -6.38
C ASP A 394 -21.01 -8.80 -7.01
N ARG A 395 -20.14 -9.40 -7.80
CA ARG A 395 -20.38 -10.69 -8.47
C ARG A 395 -20.80 -11.82 -7.50
N SER A 396 -20.36 -11.75 -6.24
CA SER A 396 -20.76 -12.72 -5.22
C SER A 396 -22.20 -12.54 -4.72
N GLY A 397 -22.82 -11.39 -4.98
CA GLY A 397 -24.13 -10.99 -4.49
C GLY A 397 -24.16 -10.62 -3.00
N ARG A 398 -23.00 -10.59 -2.33
CA ARG A 398 -22.91 -10.39 -0.86
C ARG A 398 -22.69 -8.93 -0.47
N LEU A 399 -21.86 -8.20 -1.21
CA LEU A 399 -21.52 -6.83 -0.89
C LEU A 399 -22.26 -5.85 -1.81
N GLY A 400 -22.83 -4.80 -1.21
CA GLY A 400 -23.35 -3.65 -1.93
C GLY A 400 -22.24 -2.61 -2.18
N PHE A 401 -22.61 -1.49 -2.80
CA PHE A 401 -21.71 -0.39 -3.09
C PHE A 401 -22.18 0.90 -2.43
N PHE A 402 -21.22 1.73 -2.00
CA PHE A 402 -21.51 3.00 -1.35
C PHE A 402 -22.23 3.99 -2.30
N ASN A 403 -21.80 4.02 -3.58
CA ASN A 403 -22.38 4.87 -4.62
C ASN A 403 -22.12 4.25 -6.02
N GLU A 404 -22.65 4.89 -7.09
CA GLU A 404 -22.47 4.45 -8.48
C GLU A 404 -21.00 4.48 -8.94
N ARG A 405 -20.16 5.41 -8.43
CA ARG A 405 -18.71 5.37 -8.68
C ARG A 405 -18.11 4.05 -8.20
N SER A 406 -18.42 3.66 -6.97
CA SER A 406 -17.90 2.42 -6.39
C SER A 406 -18.36 1.18 -7.16
N ALA A 407 -19.61 1.17 -7.62
CA ALA A 407 -20.13 0.08 -8.44
C ALA A 407 -19.45 0.01 -9.81
N ALA A 408 -19.27 1.15 -10.49
CA ALA A 408 -18.63 1.22 -11.80
C ALA A 408 -17.16 0.78 -11.77
N TRP A 409 -16.37 1.29 -10.81
CA TRP A 409 -14.97 0.91 -10.63
C TRP A 409 -14.80 -0.56 -10.25
N TRP A 410 -15.67 -1.08 -9.39
CA TRP A 410 -15.66 -2.49 -9.03
C TRP A 410 -16.10 -3.38 -10.20
N GLY A 411 -17.12 -2.96 -10.97
CA GLY A 411 -17.53 -3.64 -12.20
C GLY A 411 -16.39 -3.72 -13.23
N MET A 412 -15.57 -2.65 -13.36
CA MET A 412 -14.37 -2.67 -14.20
C MET A 412 -13.31 -3.65 -13.68
N ARG A 413 -13.09 -3.70 -12.35
CA ARG A 413 -12.24 -4.73 -11.72
C ARG A 413 -12.71 -6.15 -12.08
N GLU A 414 -14.01 -6.42 -11.92
CA GLU A 414 -14.58 -7.74 -12.19
C GLU A 414 -14.51 -8.11 -13.67
N ALA A 415 -14.68 -7.15 -14.57
CA ALA A 415 -14.57 -7.36 -16.02
C ALA A 415 -13.12 -7.62 -16.48
N LEU A 416 -12.12 -7.09 -15.77
CA LEU A 416 -10.69 -7.31 -16.02
C LEU A 416 -10.14 -8.58 -15.37
N ASP A 417 -10.89 -9.26 -14.51
CA ASP A 417 -10.45 -10.50 -13.85
C ASP A 417 -10.03 -11.55 -14.91
N PRO A 418 -8.78 -12.02 -14.91
CA PRO A 418 -8.29 -12.95 -15.93
C PRO A 418 -8.98 -14.32 -15.89
N ASP A 419 -9.53 -14.71 -14.74
CA ASP A 419 -10.14 -16.04 -14.54
C ASP A 419 -11.67 -16.04 -14.79
N LYS A 420 -12.34 -14.93 -14.47
CA LYS A 420 -13.80 -14.85 -14.45
C LYS A 420 -14.38 -13.62 -15.15
N GLY A 421 -13.53 -12.78 -15.72
CA GLY A 421 -13.92 -11.52 -16.34
C GLY A 421 -14.35 -11.69 -17.80
N ASP A 422 -14.43 -10.54 -18.48
CA ASP A 422 -14.97 -10.43 -19.84
C ASP A 422 -13.91 -10.41 -20.93
N ASP A 423 -12.65 -10.74 -20.60
CA ASP A 423 -11.54 -10.70 -21.56
C ASP A 423 -11.34 -9.34 -22.24
N LEU A 424 -11.48 -8.26 -21.50
CA LEU A 424 -11.37 -6.91 -22.03
C LEU A 424 -10.00 -6.65 -22.66
N ALA A 425 -10.00 -5.91 -23.76
CA ALA A 425 -8.80 -5.43 -24.44
C ALA A 425 -8.72 -3.90 -24.34
N LEU A 426 -7.73 -3.39 -23.63
CA LEU A 426 -7.51 -1.97 -23.37
C LEU A 426 -6.33 -1.43 -24.21
N PRO A 427 -6.41 -0.19 -24.74
CA PRO A 427 -5.32 0.38 -25.50
C PRO A 427 -4.03 0.50 -24.65
N PRO A 428 -2.85 0.30 -25.25
CA PRO A 428 -1.56 0.35 -24.55
C PRO A 428 -1.17 1.81 -24.26
N ASP A 429 -1.71 2.36 -23.20
CA ASP A 429 -1.48 3.73 -22.73
C ASP A 429 -1.01 3.69 -21.28
N SER A 430 0.17 4.28 -21.01
CA SER A 430 0.79 4.27 -19.68
C SER A 430 0.05 5.15 -18.67
N GLU A 431 -0.56 6.25 -19.12
CA GLU A 431 -1.37 7.10 -18.25
C GLU A 431 -2.68 6.40 -17.89
N LEU A 432 -3.32 5.69 -18.84
CA LEU A 432 -4.48 4.85 -18.57
C LEU A 432 -4.15 3.75 -17.55
N LEU A 433 -2.98 3.07 -17.71
CA LEU A 433 -2.52 2.09 -16.73
C LEU A 433 -2.42 2.72 -15.34
N ALA A 434 -1.76 3.86 -15.21
CA ALA A 434 -1.61 4.57 -13.95
C ALA A 434 -2.96 5.01 -13.37
N ASP A 435 -3.90 5.47 -14.19
CA ASP A 435 -5.24 5.90 -13.76
C ASP A 435 -6.08 4.74 -13.23
N LEU A 436 -6.10 3.60 -13.95
CA LEU A 436 -6.88 2.42 -13.55
C LEU A 436 -6.35 1.75 -12.29
N THR A 437 -5.05 1.87 -12.03
CA THR A 437 -4.40 1.25 -10.88
C THR A 437 -4.30 2.18 -9.66
N ALA A 438 -4.61 3.47 -9.81
CA ALA A 438 -4.51 4.44 -8.74
C ALA A 438 -5.59 4.31 -7.65
N PRO A 439 -6.90 4.15 -7.94
CA PRO A 439 -7.92 4.19 -6.91
C PRO A 439 -7.82 3.04 -5.92
N ARG A 440 -8.11 3.35 -4.66
CA ARG A 440 -8.17 2.41 -3.53
C ARG A 440 -9.62 2.19 -3.09
N TRP A 441 -9.85 1.12 -2.34
CA TRP A 441 -11.16 0.80 -1.80
C TRP A 441 -11.10 0.50 -0.30
N ARG A 442 -12.25 0.60 0.36
CA ARG A 442 -12.45 0.20 1.76
C ARG A 442 -13.86 -0.36 1.95
N LEU A 443 -14.09 -1.07 3.05
CA LEU A 443 -15.43 -1.42 3.47
C LEU A 443 -15.98 -0.32 4.38
N ARG A 444 -17.16 0.20 4.06
CA ARG A 444 -17.88 1.18 4.87
C ARG A 444 -19.36 0.82 4.94
N HIS A 445 -19.94 0.79 6.16
CA HIS A 445 -21.35 0.46 6.40
C HIS A 445 -21.84 -0.81 5.67
N GLY A 446 -20.97 -1.84 5.59
CA GLY A 446 -21.28 -3.12 4.94
C GLY A 446 -21.24 -3.12 3.42
N GLY A 447 -20.76 -2.05 2.79
CA GLY A 447 -20.56 -1.92 1.35
C GLY A 447 -19.14 -1.55 0.94
N ILE A 448 -18.83 -1.75 -0.33
CA ILE A 448 -17.57 -1.36 -0.95
C ILE A 448 -17.62 0.15 -1.25
N GLN A 449 -16.67 0.91 -0.73
CA GLN A 449 -16.45 2.31 -1.09
C GLN A 449 -15.12 2.43 -1.83
N VAL A 450 -15.16 2.97 -3.05
CA VAL A 450 -13.98 3.31 -3.83
C VAL A 450 -13.61 4.77 -3.56
N GLU A 451 -12.30 5.04 -3.50
CA GLU A 451 -11.73 6.37 -3.26
C GLU A 451 -12.34 7.43 -4.18
N SER A 452 -12.75 8.56 -3.61
CA SER A 452 -13.35 9.66 -4.38
C SER A 452 -12.30 10.39 -5.23
N LYS A 453 -12.75 11.08 -6.30
CA LYS A 453 -11.87 11.87 -7.16
C LYS A 453 -11.27 13.05 -6.39
N ASP A 454 -12.12 13.87 -5.79
CA ASP A 454 -11.74 15.16 -5.17
C ASP A 454 -11.73 15.15 -3.62
N GLY A 455 -12.20 14.07 -2.98
CA GLY A 455 -12.42 13.98 -1.54
C GLY A 455 -13.80 14.48 -1.12
N ASP A 456 -14.48 13.75 -0.25
CA ASP A 456 -15.76 14.16 0.30
C ASP A 456 -15.56 15.03 1.55
N SER A 457 -16.21 16.20 1.60
CA SER A 457 -16.17 17.11 2.75
C SER A 457 -16.85 16.58 4.02
N GLY A 458 -17.52 15.44 3.93
CA GLY A 458 -18.18 14.72 5.03
C GLY A 458 -17.46 13.46 5.49
N ASP A 459 -16.28 13.16 4.98
CA ASP A 459 -15.49 12.02 5.47
C ASP A 459 -14.83 12.35 6.81
N GLU A 460 -14.84 11.36 7.73
CA GLU A 460 -14.15 11.44 9.05
C GLU A 460 -12.66 11.79 8.91
N ASP A 461 -12.06 11.54 7.75
CA ASP A 461 -10.67 11.83 7.40
C ASP A 461 -10.47 13.26 6.82
N GLY A 462 -11.45 14.17 6.94
CA GLY A 462 -11.31 15.57 6.48
C GLY A 462 -11.10 15.74 4.97
N GLY A 463 -11.56 14.78 4.15
CA GLY A 463 -11.41 14.80 2.69
C GLY A 463 -9.99 14.43 2.21
N GLU A 464 -9.18 13.78 3.05
CA GLU A 464 -7.84 13.30 2.67
C GLU A 464 -7.90 12.05 1.77
N TRP A 465 -9.00 11.30 1.79
CA TRP A 465 -9.17 10.09 1.00
C TRP A 465 -9.60 10.42 -0.44
N SER A 466 -8.67 10.94 -1.22
CA SER A 466 -8.86 11.45 -2.58
C SER A 466 -7.75 11.00 -3.51
N VAL A 467 -8.12 10.36 -4.64
CA VAL A 467 -7.17 9.96 -5.68
C VAL A 467 -6.38 11.17 -6.18
N LYS A 468 -7.05 12.28 -6.50
CA LYS A 468 -6.43 13.49 -7.05
C LYS A 468 -5.40 14.11 -6.10
N LYS A 469 -5.70 14.17 -4.80
CA LYS A 469 -4.74 14.65 -3.79
C LYS A 469 -3.52 13.74 -3.69
N ARG A 470 -3.73 12.42 -3.75
CA ARG A 470 -2.67 11.43 -3.58
C ARG A 470 -1.73 11.32 -4.78
N ILE A 471 -2.25 11.34 -6.02
CA ILE A 471 -1.44 11.21 -7.24
C ILE A 471 -1.09 12.55 -7.91
N GLY A 472 -1.60 13.67 -7.37
CA GLY A 472 -1.32 15.03 -7.88
C GLY A 472 -2.04 15.40 -9.17
N ARG A 473 -2.93 14.56 -9.70
CA ARG A 473 -3.73 14.78 -10.92
C ARG A 473 -5.04 14.00 -10.89
N SER A 474 -5.97 14.35 -11.77
CA SER A 474 -7.21 13.59 -11.97
C SER A 474 -6.96 12.32 -12.79
N PRO A 475 -7.65 11.17 -12.49
CA PRO A 475 -7.57 9.93 -13.28
C PRO A 475 -8.55 9.94 -14.47
N ASP A 476 -8.52 10.98 -15.30
CA ASP A 476 -9.53 11.26 -16.33
C ASP A 476 -9.66 10.14 -17.37
N LYS A 477 -8.55 9.51 -17.79
CA LYS A 477 -8.58 8.39 -18.74
C LYS A 477 -9.20 7.14 -18.10
N GLY A 478 -8.89 6.88 -16.84
CA GLY A 478 -9.47 5.79 -16.06
C GLY A 478 -10.96 5.97 -15.87
N ASP A 479 -11.41 7.16 -15.45
CA ASP A 479 -12.83 7.48 -15.26
C ASP A 479 -13.62 7.30 -16.57
N ALA A 480 -13.13 7.79 -17.71
CA ALA A 480 -13.80 7.63 -19.00
C ALA A 480 -13.96 6.16 -19.43
N VAL A 481 -12.92 5.33 -19.22
CA VAL A 481 -12.95 3.88 -19.53
C VAL A 481 -13.91 3.15 -18.61
N VAL A 482 -13.91 3.46 -17.31
CA VAL A 482 -14.81 2.86 -16.32
C VAL A 482 -16.28 3.22 -16.64
N ILE A 483 -16.56 4.46 -17.03
CA ILE A 483 -17.89 4.90 -17.46
C ILE A 483 -18.32 4.13 -18.72
N ALA A 484 -17.44 4.00 -19.73
CA ALA A 484 -17.73 3.26 -20.95
C ALA A 484 -17.99 1.75 -20.71
N ASN A 485 -17.47 1.19 -19.62
CA ASN A 485 -17.67 -0.22 -19.27
C ASN A 485 -19.05 -0.52 -18.65
N ARG A 486 -19.84 0.50 -18.36
CA ARG A 486 -21.18 0.26 -17.79
C ARG A 486 -22.07 -0.55 -18.73
N SER A 487 -22.87 -1.43 -18.14
CA SER A 487 -23.92 -2.15 -18.89
C SER A 487 -25.01 -1.19 -19.31
N VAL A 488 -25.32 -1.18 -20.60
CA VAL A 488 -26.49 -0.49 -21.15
C VAL A 488 -27.46 -1.55 -21.67
N PRO A 489 -28.77 -1.25 -21.73
CA PRO A 489 -29.76 -2.20 -22.27
C PRO A 489 -29.40 -2.66 -23.68
N GLU A 490 -29.57 -3.97 -23.97
CA GLU A 490 -29.26 -4.53 -25.30
C GLU A 490 -30.00 -3.81 -26.41
N ARG A 491 -29.30 -3.56 -27.52
CA ARG A 491 -29.87 -3.04 -28.75
C ARG A 491 -30.92 -4.02 -29.32
N GLY A 492 -32.13 -3.55 -29.48
CA GLY A 492 -33.22 -4.34 -30.08
C GLY A 492 -34.62 -3.92 -29.62
N ARG A 493 -34.72 -3.01 -28.67
CA ARG A 493 -36.01 -2.46 -28.27
C ARG A 493 -36.23 -1.10 -28.93
N SER A 494 -37.40 -1.00 -29.58
CA SER A 494 -37.92 0.18 -30.30
C SER A 494 -37.70 1.50 -29.57
N PRO A 495 -37.46 2.65 -30.27
CA PRO A 495 -37.28 3.97 -29.67
C PRO A 495 -38.40 4.37 -28.67
N ALA A 496 -39.57 3.79 -28.77
CA ALA A 496 -40.71 4.03 -27.86
C ALA A 496 -40.49 3.48 -26.43
N ALA A 497 -39.50 2.58 -26.20
CA ALA A 497 -39.20 2.04 -24.86
C ALA A 497 -38.22 2.95 -24.06
N PHE A 498 -37.57 3.91 -24.72
CA PHE A 498 -36.64 4.85 -24.09
C PHE A 498 -37.34 6.03 -23.41
N ALA A 499 -38.63 6.25 -23.66
CA ALA A 499 -39.39 7.35 -23.06
C ALA A 499 -39.75 7.11 -21.56
N SER A 500 -39.41 5.94 -20.99
CA SER A 500 -39.63 5.63 -19.58
C SER A 500 -38.31 5.58 -18.75
N GLY A 501 -37.16 5.95 -19.34
CA GLY A 501 -35.92 6.14 -18.63
C GLY A 501 -36.07 7.35 -17.69
N ARG A 502 -35.68 7.20 -16.43
CA ARG A 502 -35.68 8.28 -15.46
C ARG A 502 -35.01 9.50 -16.08
N THR A 503 -35.76 10.58 -16.27
CA THR A 503 -35.22 11.91 -16.56
C THR A 503 -34.33 12.30 -15.37
N TYR A 504 -33.10 12.65 -15.65
CA TYR A 504 -32.21 13.24 -14.64
C TYR A 504 -32.89 14.48 -14.07
N ASP A 505 -33.24 14.45 -12.78
CA ASP A 505 -33.74 15.62 -12.05
C ASP A 505 -32.57 16.19 -11.23
N PRO A 506 -32.03 17.37 -11.61
CA PRO A 506 -30.93 18.01 -10.86
C PRO A 506 -31.28 18.33 -9.41
N MET A 507 -32.56 18.29 -9.03
CA MET A 507 -33.06 18.62 -7.69
C MET A 507 -33.31 17.36 -6.83
N GLU A 508 -33.23 16.15 -7.38
CA GLU A 508 -33.45 14.91 -6.61
C GLU A 508 -32.37 14.71 -5.54
N SER A 509 -31.13 15.05 -5.84
CA SER A 509 -30.01 14.99 -4.89
C SER A 509 -30.08 16.04 -3.76
N ILE A 510 -30.92 17.08 -3.91
CA ILE A 510 -31.11 18.14 -2.90
C ILE A 510 -32.29 17.80 -1.97
N ARG A 511 -33.22 16.95 -2.40
CA ARG A 511 -34.41 16.56 -1.62
C ARG A 511 -34.20 15.37 -0.67
N GLU A 512 -33.12 14.61 -0.86
CA GLU A 512 -32.78 13.43 -0.04
C GLU A 512 -31.59 13.67 0.92
N GLY A 513 -31.14 14.94 1.11
CA GLY A 513 -30.07 15.37 2.01
C GLY A 513 -30.55 15.89 3.37
#